data_6835f8fa22065a8c5329bdc09f9c0759
#
_entry.id   6835f8fa22065a8c5329bdc09f9c0759
#
_cell.length_a   1.000
_cell.length_b   1.000
_cell.length_c   1.000
_cell.angle_alpha   90.00
_cell.angle_beta   90.00
_cell.angle_gamma   90.00
#
_symmetry.space_group_name_H-M   'P 1'
#
loop_
_entity.id
_entity.type
_entity.pdbx_description
1 polymer ?
#
loop_
_entity_poly.entity_id
_entity_poly.type
_entity_poly.pdbx_seq_one_letter_code
_entity_poly.pdbx_strand_id
1 'polypeptide(L)'
;MIAEVCGDEPIRLIGFSAGAYVALQVAARMPEKPLTLHLVSPAGPLETGDYLGAMAGGPVFGAAMQHPHRFAALVWAQSFCAQWFPGLLTRFLFAAAQGEDSLLKADEQFSRSYRDVLQACLGAGRASYKAEIESYVLPWAGLLPAVKHPVTIWQGSCDNWTPPEMAETLAQLLPNVQAFHMLEGQSHFSALRTALAALA
;
A
#
# COMPACT_ATOMS: atom_id res chain seq x y z
N MET A 1 8.12 20.51 -4.19
CA MET A 1 7.31 19.85 -5.25
C MET A 1 5.83 19.83 -4.91
N ILE A 2 5.30 19.09 -3.88
CA ILE A 2 3.85 19.11 -3.57
C ILE A 2 3.37 20.52 -3.22
N ALA A 3 4.06 21.23 -2.34
CA ALA A 3 3.72 22.61 -1.97
C ALA A 3 3.80 23.60 -3.15
N GLU A 4 4.69 23.39 -4.08
CA GLU A 4 4.85 24.22 -5.29
C GLU A 4 3.72 23.96 -6.31
N VAL A 5 3.25 22.72 -6.41
CA VAL A 5 2.21 22.34 -7.38
C VAL A 5 0.81 22.71 -6.88
N CYS A 6 0.54 22.58 -5.58
CA CYS A 6 -0.80 22.75 -5.01
C CYS A 6 -1.02 24.12 -4.35
N GLY A 7 -0.01 25.02 -4.34
CA GLY A 7 -0.16 26.34 -3.70
C GLY A 7 -0.78 26.22 -2.29
N ASP A 8 -1.79 27.05 -1.98
CA ASP A 8 -2.51 27.04 -0.69
C ASP A 8 -3.84 26.26 -0.73
N GLU A 9 -4.15 25.64 -1.85
CA GLU A 9 -5.37 24.86 -1.99
C GLU A 9 -5.40 23.64 -1.06
N PRO A 10 -6.59 23.28 -0.52
CA PRO A 10 -6.77 22.06 0.25
C PRO A 10 -6.43 20.81 -0.57
N ILE A 11 -5.66 19.90 0.02
CA ILE A 11 -5.23 18.67 -0.65
C ILE A 11 -5.97 17.47 -0.07
N ARG A 12 -6.55 16.64 -0.93
CA ARG A 12 -6.98 15.29 -0.57
C ARG A 12 -5.89 14.32 -0.98
N LEU A 13 -5.25 13.69 -0.01
CA LEU A 13 -4.16 12.74 -0.24
C LEU A 13 -4.68 11.31 -0.03
N ILE A 14 -4.62 10.49 -1.06
CA ILE A 14 -5.03 9.09 -1.02
C ILE A 14 -3.79 8.23 -0.98
N GLY A 15 -3.62 7.44 0.08
CA GLY A 15 -2.54 6.46 0.24
C GLY A 15 -3.10 5.04 0.16
N PHE A 16 -2.72 4.27 -0.87
CA PHE A 16 -3.11 2.88 -1.05
C PHE A 16 -1.95 1.94 -0.75
N SER A 17 -2.18 0.88 0.04
CA SER A 17 -1.17 -0.13 0.35
C SER A 17 0.12 0.51 0.92
N ALA A 18 1.31 0.21 0.39
CA ALA A 18 2.56 0.88 0.74
C ALA A 18 2.52 2.40 0.50
N GLY A 19 1.69 2.90 -0.43
CA GLY A 19 1.47 4.33 -0.62
C GLY A 19 0.89 5.04 0.61
N ALA A 20 0.28 4.31 1.55
CA ALA A 20 -0.14 4.86 2.84
C ALA A 20 1.07 5.32 3.69
N TYR A 21 2.16 4.54 3.70
CA TYR A 21 3.42 4.95 4.32
C TYR A 21 3.93 6.27 3.74
N VAL A 22 3.94 6.40 2.41
CA VAL A 22 4.37 7.63 1.73
C VAL A 22 3.46 8.80 2.08
N ALA A 23 2.13 8.60 2.06
CA ALA A 23 1.15 9.62 2.41
C ALA A 23 1.34 10.12 3.85
N LEU A 24 1.57 9.22 4.80
CA LEU A 24 1.84 9.56 6.20
C LEU A 24 3.15 10.30 6.38
N GLN A 25 4.21 9.92 5.63
CA GLN A 25 5.48 10.65 5.61
C GLN A 25 5.32 12.09 5.08
N VAL A 26 4.51 12.29 4.05
CA VAL A 26 4.19 13.62 3.51
C VAL A 26 3.42 14.43 4.54
N ALA A 27 2.35 13.87 5.10
CA ALA A 27 1.51 14.57 6.08
C ALA A 27 2.29 15.03 7.32
N ALA A 28 3.13 14.17 7.87
CA ALA A 28 3.94 14.51 9.04
C ALA A 28 4.95 15.65 8.79
N ARG A 29 5.38 15.82 7.52
CA ARG A 29 6.30 16.91 7.13
C ARG A 29 5.61 18.20 6.71
N MET A 30 4.28 18.19 6.62
CA MET A 30 3.48 19.32 6.15
C MET A 30 2.36 19.66 7.15
N PRO A 31 2.65 19.85 8.46
CA PRO A 31 1.62 19.95 9.51
C PRO A 31 0.67 21.15 9.32
N GLU A 32 1.13 22.22 8.69
CA GLU A 32 0.36 23.46 8.48
C GLU A 32 -0.45 23.46 7.18
N LYS A 33 -0.25 22.46 6.31
CA LYS A 33 -0.96 22.39 5.03
C LYS A 33 -2.39 21.91 5.25
N PRO A 34 -3.43 22.54 4.66
CA PRO A 34 -4.79 22.02 4.70
C PRO A 34 -4.88 20.72 3.89
N LEU A 35 -4.75 19.59 4.60
CA LEU A 35 -4.62 18.26 4.03
C LEU A 35 -5.59 17.30 4.73
N THR A 36 -6.29 16.47 3.94
CA THR A 36 -7.06 15.32 4.44
C THR A 36 -6.48 14.04 3.86
N LEU A 37 -6.38 13.00 4.69
CA LEU A 37 -5.84 11.70 4.27
C LEU A 37 -6.96 10.66 4.15
N HIS A 38 -6.91 9.90 3.06
CA HIS A 38 -7.66 8.67 2.92
C HIS A 38 -6.65 7.52 2.76
N LEU A 39 -6.57 6.67 3.76
CA LEU A 39 -5.71 5.49 3.75
C LEU A 39 -6.55 4.29 3.35
N VAL A 40 -6.21 3.66 2.24
CA VAL A 40 -6.95 2.53 1.69
C VAL A 40 -6.10 1.28 1.75
N SER A 41 -6.59 0.24 2.40
CA SER A 41 -5.81 -0.99 2.61
C SER A 41 -4.38 -0.66 3.04
N PRO A 42 -4.19 0.12 4.11
CA PRO A 42 -2.90 0.72 4.41
C PRO A 42 -1.89 -0.31 4.92
N ALA A 43 -0.67 -0.26 4.37
CA ALA A 43 0.47 -0.95 4.97
C ALA A 43 0.92 -0.17 6.21
N GLY A 44 0.75 -0.77 7.39
CA GLY A 44 1.18 -0.22 8.68
C GLY A 44 2.65 -0.48 8.99
N PRO A 45 3.19 0.12 10.09
CA PRO A 45 4.56 -0.12 10.50
C PRO A 45 4.77 -1.58 10.91
N LEU A 46 5.76 -2.25 10.32
CA LEU A 46 6.01 -3.69 10.57
C LEU A 46 6.47 -3.97 12.00
N GLU A 47 7.06 -2.99 12.68
CA GLU A 47 7.52 -3.11 14.08
C GLU A 47 6.37 -3.11 15.10
N THR A 48 5.13 -2.84 14.70
CA THR A 48 3.99 -2.75 15.61
C THR A 48 3.22 -4.06 15.78
N GLY A 49 3.57 -5.11 15.04
CA GLY A 49 2.92 -6.42 15.15
C GLY A 49 3.62 -7.51 14.34
N ASP A 50 3.16 -8.73 14.47
CA ASP A 50 3.66 -9.88 13.70
C ASP A 50 2.78 -10.10 12.47
N TYR A 51 2.98 -9.28 11.45
CA TYR A 51 2.14 -9.28 10.25
C TYR A 51 2.68 -10.14 9.11
N LEU A 52 4.00 -10.37 9.05
CA LEU A 52 4.65 -10.98 7.88
C LEU A 52 4.08 -12.35 7.50
N GLY A 53 3.68 -13.14 8.51
CA GLY A 53 3.08 -14.46 8.27
C GLY A 53 1.70 -14.42 7.60
N ALA A 54 0.94 -13.36 7.81
CA ALA A 54 -0.39 -13.15 7.24
C ALA A 54 -0.37 -12.40 5.90
N MET A 55 0.76 -11.73 5.57
CA MET A 55 0.89 -10.92 4.35
C MET A 55 1.27 -11.75 3.14
N ALA A 56 0.55 -11.61 2.03
CA ALA A 56 0.93 -12.20 0.74
C ALA A 56 2.33 -11.75 0.27
N GLY A 57 2.71 -10.51 0.58
CA GLY A 57 4.04 -9.95 0.34
C GLY A 57 5.07 -10.24 1.43
N GLY A 58 4.72 -10.95 2.50
CA GLY A 58 5.59 -11.19 3.67
C GLY A 58 6.99 -11.69 3.34
N PRO A 59 7.17 -12.68 2.42
CA PRO A 59 8.50 -13.12 2.03
C PRO A 59 9.38 -12.02 1.40
N VAL A 60 8.79 -11.06 0.70
CA VAL A 60 9.50 -9.91 0.09
C VAL A 60 10.01 -8.98 1.19
N PHE A 61 9.13 -8.59 2.12
CA PHE A 61 9.47 -7.72 3.23
C PHE A 61 10.46 -8.38 4.19
N GLY A 62 10.27 -9.66 4.51
CA GLY A 62 11.21 -10.43 5.33
C GLY A 62 12.61 -10.52 4.70
N ALA A 63 12.68 -10.69 3.38
CA ALA A 63 13.95 -10.66 2.66
C ALA A 63 14.61 -9.27 2.71
N ALA A 64 13.83 -8.20 2.56
CA ALA A 64 14.32 -6.83 2.65
C ALA A 64 14.90 -6.51 4.04
N MET A 65 14.24 -6.99 5.11
CA MET A 65 14.67 -6.77 6.49
C MET A 65 15.96 -7.53 6.86
N GLN A 66 16.10 -8.78 6.40
CA GLN A 66 17.09 -9.70 6.93
C GLN A 66 18.22 -10.03 5.94
N HIS A 67 17.96 -9.96 4.63
CA HIS A 67 18.83 -10.49 3.59
C HIS A 67 18.88 -9.58 2.36
N PRO A 68 19.60 -8.43 2.39
CA PRO A 68 19.63 -7.45 1.29
C PRO A 68 19.98 -8.03 -0.08
N HIS A 69 20.90 -9.00 -0.13
CA HIS A 69 21.29 -9.65 -1.39
C HIS A 69 20.18 -10.56 -1.95
N ARG A 70 19.46 -11.29 -1.07
CA ARG A 70 18.30 -12.10 -1.47
C ARG A 70 17.18 -11.22 -1.94
N PHE A 71 16.93 -10.10 -1.26
CA PHE A 71 15.94 -9.11 -1.68
C PHE A 71 16.29 -8.52 -3.06
N ALA A 72 17.55 -8.14 -3.29
CA ALA A 72 17.98 -7.65 -4.61
C ALA A 72 17.78 -8.69 -5.73
N ALA A 73 18.10 -9.97 -5.46
CA ALA A 73 17.88 -11.06 -6.39
C ALA A 73 16.37 -11.29 -6.66
N LEU A 74 15.53 -11.20 -5.63
CA LEU A 74 14.08 -11.32 -5.74
C LEU A 74 13.48 -10.19 -6.58
N VAL A 75 13.89 -8.94 -6.33
CA VAL A 75 13.46 -7.78 -7.13
C VAL A 75 13.90 -7.94 -8.60
N TRP A 76 15.09 -8.45 -8.84
CA TRP A 76 15.57 -8.73 -10.21
C TRP A 76 14.70 -9.80 -10.89
N ALA A 77 14.39 -10.90 -10.20
CA ALA A 77 13.53 -11.96 -10.72
C ALA A 77 12.10 -11.47 -11.00
N GLN A 78 11.51 -10.69 -10.09
CA GLN A 78 10.21 -10.05 -10.29
C GLN A 78 10.24 -9.11 -11.50
N SER A 79 11.29 -8.30 -11.65
CA SER A 79 11.50 -7.42 -12.79
C SER A 79 11.56 -8.19 -14.10
N PHE A 80 12.31 -9.28 -14.14
CA PHE A 80 12.40 -10.15 -15.30
C PHE A 80 11.03 -10.74 -15.65
N CYS A 81 10.31 -11.28 -14.67
CA CYS A 81 8.97 -11.84 -14.89
C CYS A 81 7.97 -10.77 -15.35
N ALA A 82 8.00 -9.55 -14.78
CA ALA A 82 7.11 -8.47 -15.19
C ALA A 82 7.33 -8.05 -16.64
N GLN A 83 8.57 -8.06 -17.11
CA GLN A 83 8.91 -7.66 -18.48
C GLN A 83 8.58 -8.74 -19.51
N TRP A 84 8.89 -10.01 -19.21
CA TRP A 84 8.81 -11.09 -20.19
C TRP A 84 7.58 -11.99 -20.02
N PHE A 85 7.07 -12.10 -18.79
CA PHE A 85 5.96 -13.00 -18.43
C PHE A 85 4.93 -12.32 -17.51
N PRO A 86 4.43 -11.11 -17.86
CA PRO A 86 3.58 -10.32 -16.94
C PRO A 86 2.29 -11.04 -16.55
N GLY A 87 1.70 -11.82 -17.44
CA GLY A 87 0.52 -12.62 -17.14
C GLY A 87 0.78 -13.74 -16.14
N LEU A 88 1.95 -14.37 -16.19
CA LEU A 88 2.35 -15.38 -15.22
C LEU A 88 2.58 -14.76 -13.84
N LEU A 89 3.26 -13.62 -13.79
CA LEU A 89 3.48 -12.89 -12.54
C LEU A 89 2.15 -12.46 -11.91
N THR A 90 1.23 -11.89 -12.68
CA THR A 90 -0.11 -11.52 -12.21
C THR A 90 -0.85 -12.74 -11.63
N ARG A 91 -0.86 -13.87 -12.35
CA ARG A 91 -1.50 -15.11 -11.86
C ARG A 91 -0.89 -15.59 -10.54
N PHE A 92 0.41 -15.50 -10.41
CA PHE A 92 1.13 -15.87 -9.19
C PHE A 92 0.74 -14.94 -8.02
N LEU A 93 0.78 -13.63 -8.22
CA LEU A 93 0.44 -12.64 -7.20
C LEU A 93 -1.01 -12.76 -6.72
N PHE A 94 -1.95 -13.08 -7.62
CA PHE A 94 -3.35 -13.29 -7.28
C PHE A 94 -3.71 -14.74 -6.93
N ALA A 95 -2.73 -15.66 -6.85
CA ALA A 95 -3.02 -17.07 -6.56
C ALA A 95 -3.76 -17.25 -5.23
N ALA A 96 -3.38 -16.49 -4.22
CA ALA A 96 -3.95 -16.49 -2.87
C ALA A 96 -4.96 -15.36 -2.63
N ALA A 97 -5.44 -14.65 -3.66
CA ALA A 97 -6.39 -13.56 -3.50
C ALA A 97 -7.68 -14.05 -2.83
N GLN A 98 -8.16 -13.28 -1.85
CA GLN A 98 -9.33 -13.56 -1.02
C GLN A 98 -10.46 -12.56 -1.29
N GLY A 99 -11.63 -12.83 -0.72
CA GLY A 99 -12.79 -11.97 -0.85
C GLY A 99 -13.12 -11.65 -2.30
N GLU A 100 -13.62 -10.46 -2.55
CA GLU A 100 -13.98 -9.98 -3.89
C GLU A 100 -12.78 -9.87 -4.85
N ASP A 101 -11.54 -9.77 -4.36
CA ASP A 101 -10.34 -9.75 -5.21
C ASP A 101 -10.15 -11.08 -5.97
N SER A 102 -10.71 -12.17 -5.46
CA SER A 102 -10.71 -13.46 -6.17
C SER A 102 -11.42 -13.39 -7.53
N LEU A 103 -12.39 -12.48 -7.68
CA LEU A 103 -13.15 -12.25 -8.91
C LEU A 103 -12.38 -11.41 -9.93
N LEU A 104 -11.43 -10.59 -9.47
CA LEU A 104 -10.62 -9.71 -10.34
C LEU A 104 -9.74 -10.47 -11.32
N LYS A 105 -9.48 -11.77 -11.07
CA LYS A 105 -8.77 -12.64 -12.01
C LYS A 105 -9.50 -12.80 -13.35
N ALA A 106 -10.83 -12.71 -13.34
CA ALA A 106 -11.68 -12.82 -14.54
C ALA A 106 -11.93 -11.45 -15.20
N ASP A 107 -11.59 -10.35 -14.55
CA ASP A 107 -11.72 -9.00 -15.10
C ASP A 107 -10.52 -8.70 -16.00
N GLU A 108 -10.74 -8.74 -17.32
CA GLU A 108 -9.68 -8.49 -18.30
C GLU A 108 -9.16 -7.05 -18.26
N GLN A 109 -10.01 -6.07 -17.96
CA GLN A 109 -9.60 -4.68 -17.89
C GLN A 109 -8.68 -4.48 -16.68
N PHE A 110 -9.07 -4.99 -15.53
CA PHE A 110 -8.24 -4.99 -14.33
C PHE A 110 -6.91 -5.69 -14.61
N SER A 111 -6.94 -6.89 -15.18
CA SER A 111 -5.74 -7.69 -15.47
C SER A 111 -4.78 -6.98 -16.44
N ARG A 112 -5.28 -6.21 -17.41
CA ARG A 112 -4.45 -5.38 -18.31
C ARG A 112 -3.81 -4.24 -17.55
N SER A 113 -4.62 -3.42 -16.88
CA SER A 113 -4.13 -2.27 -16.10
C SER A 113 -3.11 -2.69 -15.02
N TYR A 114 -3.36 -3.81 -14.35
CA TYR A 114 -2.44 -4.31 -13.33
C TYR A 114 -1.10 -4.76 -13.91
N ARG A 115 -1.09 -5.40 -15.10
CA ARG A 115 0.14 -5.74 -15.83
C ARG A 115 0.95 -4.50 -16.22
N ASP A 116 0.27 -3.45 -16.69
CA ASP A 116 0.92 -2.19 -17.05
C ASP A 116 1.59 -1.55 -15.82
N VAL A 117 0.91 -1.56 -14.67
CA VAL A 117 1.46 -1.10 -13.38
C VAL A 117 2.68 -1.93 -12.98
N LEU A 118 2.59 -3.27 -13.04
CA LEU A 118 3.73 -4.16 -12.72
C LEU A 118 4.93 -3.89 -13.62
N GLN A 119 4.70 -3.73 -14.93
CA GLN A 119 5.78 -3.42 -15.88
C GLN A 119 6.40 -2.05 -15.62
N ALA A 120 5.61 -1.04 -15.29
CA ALA A 120 6.13 0.28 -14.94
C ALA A 120 6.95 0.25 -13.64
N CYS A 121 6.40 -0.33 -12.57
CA CYS A 121 7.04 -0.39 -11.27
C CYS A 121 8.32 -1.24 -11.27
N LEU A 122 8.26 -2.43 -11.87
CA LEU A 122 9.36 -3.40 -11.86
C LEU A 122 10.29 -3.27 -13.07
N GLY A 123 9.91 -2.46 -14.06
CA GLY A 123 10.76 -2.08 -15.21
C GLY A 123 11.57 -0.84 -14.91
N ALA A 124 11.16 0.28 -15.51
CA ALA A 124 11.84 1.57 -15.32
C ALA A 124 11.85 2.03 -13.86
N GLY A 125 10.78 1.73 -13.10
CA GLY A 125 10.64 2.07 -11.68
C GLY A 125 11.35 1.13 -10.71
N ARG A 126 12.06 0.09 -11.16
CA ARG A 126 12.66 -0.95 -10.30
C ARG A 126 13.54 -0.39 -9.18
N ALA A 127 14.36 0.60 -9.47
CA ALA A 127 15.23 1.21 -8.46
C ALA A 127 14.43 1.92 -7.37
N SER A 128 13.38 2.65 -7.76
CA SER A 128 12.46 3.33 -6.84
C SER A 128 11.67 2.34 -6.00
N TYR A 129 11.12 1.29 -6.62
CA TYR A 129 10.43 0.20 -5.93
C TYR A 129 11.33 -0.43 -4.86
N LYS A 130 12.57 -0.76 -5.21
CA LYS A 130 13.55 -1.34 -4.28
C LYS A 130 13.80 -0.40 -3.09
N ALA A 131 14.09 0.88 -3.37
CA ALA A 131 14.39 1.89 -2.35
C ALA A 131 13.17 2.15 -1.43
N GLU A 132 11.96 2.14 -1.98
CA GLU A 132 10.71 2.31 -1.23
C GLU A 132 10.51 1.15 -0.25
N ILE A 133 10.68 -0.10 -0.69
CA ILE A 133 10.56 -1.27 0.20
C ILE A 133 11.65 -1.25 1.28
N GLU A 134 12.91 -0.94 0.92
CA GLU A 134 14.01 -0.82 1.89
C GLU A 134 13.73 0.27 2.94
N SER A 135 13.09 1.36 2.55
CA SER A 135 12.69 2.43 3.47
C SER A 135 11.48 2.03 4.33
N TYR A 136 10.49 1.38 3.74
CA TYR A 136 9.27 0.95 4.42
C TYR A 136 9.52 -0.06 5.54
N VAL A 137 10.46 -0.98 5.36
CA VAL A 137 10.73 -2.02 6.37
C VAL A 137 11.54 -1.53 7.58
N LEU A 138 12.06 -0.31 7.55
CA LEU A 138 12.67 0.33 8.72
C LEU A 138 11.59 0.76 9.72
N PRO A 139 11.90 0.86 11.02
CA PRO A 139 10.94 1.36 12.01
C PRO A 139 10.51 2.80 11.70
N TRP A 140 9.18 3.05 11.67
CA TRP A 140 8.63 4.37 11.39
C TRP A 140 7.36 4.73 12.20
N ALA A 141 6.90 3.86 13.11
CA ALA A 141 5.73 4.13 13.95
C ALA A 141 5.88 5.43 14.76
N GLY A 142 7.11 5.81 15.13
CA GLY A 142 7.42 7.06 15.84
C GLY A 142 7.04 8.34 15.07
N LEU A 143 6.76 8.23 13.75
CA LEU A 143 6.27 9.34 12.94
C LEU A 143 4.77 9.65 13.19
N LEU A 144 3.97 8.64 13.50
CA LEU A 144 2.51 8.73 13.51
C LEU A 144 1.95 9.83 14.43
N PRO A 145 2.49 10.09 15.62
CA PRO A 145 2.03 11.19 16.47
C PRO A 145 2.15 12.59 15.85
N ALA A 146 3.00 12.74 14.82
CA ALA A 146 3.16 14.01 14.10
C ALA A 146 2.10 14.25 13.03
N VAL A 147 1.34 13.23 12.64
CA VAL A 147 0.26 13.32 11.65
C VAL A 147 -0.99 13.86 12.32
N LYS A 148 -1.18 15.19 12.29
CA LYS A 148 -2.32 15.89 12.93
C LYS A 148 -3.54 16.03 12.02
N HIS A 149 -3.38 15.77 10.76
CA HIS A 149 -4.44 15.91 9.74
C HIS A 149 -5.58 14.94 9.95
N PRO A 150 -6.81 15.27 9.50
CA PRO A 150 -7.91 14.33 9.49
C PRO A 150 -7.61 13.09 8.64
N VAL A 151 -7.82 11.90 9.19
CA VAL A 151 -7.56 10.61 8.52
C VAL A 151 -8.86 9.81 8.43
N THR A 152 -9.16 9.31 7.25
CA THR A 152 -10.18 8.27 7.03
C THR A 152 -9.49 6.99 6.57
N ILE A 153 -9.81 5.86 7.17
CA ILE A 153 -9.24 4.55 6.83
C ILE A 153 -10.32 3.70 6.17
N TRP A 154 -9.95 3.02 5.08
CA TRP A 154 -10.77 2.08 4.33
C TRP A 154 -10.04 0.74 4.28
N GLN A 155 -10.62 -0.32 4.86
CA GLN A 155 -9.97 -1.61 4.98
C GLN A 155 -10.90 -2.75 4.56
N GLY A 156 -10.44 -3.63 3.68
CA GLY A 156 -11.15 -4.85 3.35
C GLY A 156 -11.01 -5.90 4.45
N SER A 157 -12.12 -6.52 4.87
CA SER A 157 -12.10 -7.53 5.94
C SER A 157 -11.40 -8.84 5.54
N CYS A 158 -11.24 -9.10 4.23
CA CYS A 158 -10.55 -10.25 3.66
C CYS A 158 -9.17 -9.89 3.08
N ASP A 159 -8.59 -8.75 3.46
CA ASP A 159 -7.32 -8.30 2.91
C ASP A 159 -6.15 -9.13 3.45
N ASN A 160 -5.50 -9.89 2.58
CA ASN A 160 -4.30 -10.66 2.89
C ASN A 160 -3.00 -10.08 2.29
N TRP A 161 -3.06 -8.89 1.70
CA TRP A 161 -1.88 -8.12 1.32
C TRP A 161 -1.43 -7.23 2.48
N THR A 162 -2.39 -6.51 3.06
CA THR A 162 -2.26 -5.70 4.27
C THR A 162 -3.36 -6.14 5.24
N PRO A 163 -3.06 -7.08 6.16
CA PRO A 163 -4.05 -7.62 7.07
C PRO A 163 -4.80 -6.54 7.84
N PRO A 164 -6.11 -6.73 8.14
CA PRO A 164 -6.94 -5.74 8.83
C PRO A 164 -6.33 -5.21 10.12
N GLU A 165 -5.59 -6.03 10.84
CA GLU A 165 -4.91 -5.68 12.08
C GLU A 165 -3.88 -4.54 11.90
N MET A 166 -3.31 -4.39 10.70
CA MET A 166 -2.44 -3.24 10.40
C MET A 166 -3.22 -1.92 10.39
N ALA A 167 -4.40 -1.92 9.77
CA ALA A 167 -5.26 -0.74 9.72
C ALA A 167 -5.82 -0.39 11.11
N GLU A 168 -6.18 -1.40 11.90
CA GLU A 168 -6.64 -1.24 13.28
C GLU A 168 -5.54 -0.64 14.15
N THR A 169 -4.30 -1.14 14.01
CA THR A 169 -3.14 -0.58 14.72
C THR A 169 -2.87 0.86 14.32
N LEU A 170 -2.93 1.17 13.01
CA LEU A 170 -2.80 2.56 12.54
C LEU A 170 -3.88 3.46 13.13
N ALA A 171 -5.14 2.99 13.21
CA ALA A 171 -6.23 3.75 13.79
C ALA A 171 -6.01 4.08 15.28
N GLN A 172 -5.34 3.19 16.02
CA GLN A 172 -4.99 3.41 17.43
C GLN A 172 -3.81 4.37 17.61
N LEU A 173 -2.85 4.36 16.68
CA LEU A 173 -1.61 5.16 16.78
C LEU A 173 -1.75 6.56 16.20
N LEU A 174 -2.67 6.78 15.26
CA LEU A 174 -2.91 8.08 14.65
C LEU A 174 -3.76 8.97 15.55
N PRO A 175 -3.38 10.23 15.78
CA PRO A 175 -4.07 11.11 16.73
C PRO A 175 -5.42 11.65 16.26
N ASN A 176 -5.73 11.59 14.97
CA ASN A 176 -6.89 12.26 14.38
C ASN A 176 -7.62 11.40 13.33
N VAL A 177 -8.05 10.20 13.70
CA VAL A 177 -8.86 9.34 12.83
C VAL A 177 -10.33 9.77 12.93
N GLN A 178 -10.89 10.24 11.82
CA GLN A 178 -12.28 10.70 11.71
C GLN A 178 -13.26 9.57 11.41
N ALA A 179 -12.81 8.58 10.61
CA ALA A 179 -13.63 7.43 10.26
C ALA A 179 -12.76 6.20 9.96
N PHE A 180 -13.29 5.03 10.30
CA PHE A 180 -12.73 3.74 9.95
C PHE A 180 -13.83 2.89 9.30
N HIS A 181 -13.66 2.57 8.02
CA HIS A 181 -14.59 1.78 7.24
C HIS A 181 -14.04 0.37 7.05
N MET A 182 -14.57 -0.60 7.79
CA MET A 182 -14.33 -2.01 7.51
C MET A 182 -15.31 -2.45 6.41
N LEU A 183 -14.76 -2.89 5.27
CA LEU A 183 -15.52 -3.26 4.08
C LEU A 183 -15.65 -4.78 4.03
N GLU A 184 -16.81 -5.27 4.46
CA GLU A 184 -17.07 -6.70 4.61
C GLU A 184 -16.99 -7.46 3.27
N GLY A 185 -16.28 -8.59 3.26
CA GLY A 185 -16.09 -9.44 2.08
C GLY A 185 -15.11 -8.89 1.05
N GLN A 186 -14.68 -7.64 1.19
CA GLN A 186 -13.69 -7.03 0.30
C GLN A 186 -12.26 -7.35 0.74
N SER A 187 -11.34 -7.24 -0.20
CA SER A 187 -9.91 -7.42 0.00
C SER A 187 -9.18 -6.16 -0.46
N HIS A 188 -7.94 -6.28 -0.89
CA HIS A 188 -7.03 -5.17 -1.17
C HIS A 188 -7.51 -4.22 -2.27
N PHE A 189 -7.73 -4.75 -3.48
CA PHE A 189 -8.09 -3.96 -4.66
C PHE A 189 -9.59 -3.64 -4.73
N SER A 190 -10.44 -4.52 -4.23
CA SER A 190 -11.89 -4.26 -4.12
C SER A 190 -12.16 -3.12 -3.14
N ALA A 191 -11.45 -3.06 -2.01
CA ALA A 191 -11.51 -1.93 -1.08
C ALA A 191 -11.07 -0.61 -1.75
N LEU A 192 -10.02 -0.64 -2.59
CA LEU A 192 -9.60 0.55 -3.36
C LEU A 192 -10.71 1.02 -4.30
N ARG A 193 -11.36 0.12 -5.03
CA ARG A 193 -12.46 0.47 -5.94
C ARG A 193 -13.62 1.14 -5.19
N THR A 194 -14.01 0.58 -4.04
CA THR A 194 -15.08 1.14 -3.20
C THR A 194 -14.69 2.51 -2.65
N ALA A 195 -13.49 2.66 -2.11
CA ALA A 195 -13.02 3.94 -1.58
C ALA A 195 -12.98 5.03 -2.67
N LEU A 196 -12.44 4.73 -3.85
CA LEU A 196 -12.38 5.68 -4.96
C LEU A 196 -13.79 6.08 -5.44
N ALA A 197 -14.74 5.15 -5.52
CA ALA A 197 -16.11 5.45 -5.88
C ALA A 197 -16.81 6.35 -4.86
N ALA A 198 -16.48 6.20 -3.57
CA ALA A 198 -17.04 7.05 -2.50
C ALA A 198 -16.40 8.45 -2.45
N LEU A 199 -15.22 8.64 -3.04
CA LEU A 199 -14.44 9.88 -3.02
C LEU A 199 -14.58 10.70 -4.33
N ALA A 200 -15.17 10.11 -5.37
CA ALA A 200 -15.40 10.77 -6.66
C ALA A 200 -16.55 11.77 -6.55
#